data_bf8cab6f97b840bb7f2faf4501044079
#
_entry.id   bf8cab6f97b840bb7f2faf4501044079
#
_cell.length_a   1.000
_cell.length_b   1.000
_cell.length_c   1.000
_cell.angle_alpha   90.00
_cell.angle_beta   90.00
_cell.angle_gamma   90.00
#
_symmetry.space_group_name_H-M   'P 1'
#
loop_
_entity.id
_entity.type
_entity.pdbx_description
1 polymer ?
#
loop_
_entity_poly.entity_id
_entity_poly.type
_entity_poly.pdbx_seq_one_letter_code
_entity_poly.pdbx_strand_id
1 'polypeptide(L)'
;MHLHLNHKDLLPEKRRLIENLRLREDVLANKTILVVDDDVRNLFALTTAFERHNIKAITAESGQEAINILGENLNVDMVLMDIMMPEMDGYETTQKIRREHKNSNLPIIAVTAKAMKGDREKCIEAGASDYITKPVKIDQLLSLMRVWLYK
;
A
#
# COMPACT_ATOMS: atom_id res chain seq x y z
N MET A 1 -11.09 27.23 24.44
CA MET A 1 -10.63 27.20 24.51
C MET A 1 -10.33 26.78 24.61
N HIS A 2 -9.89 26.28 24.34
CA HIS A 2 -9.30 26.01 24.28
C HIS A 2 -9.09 25.49 24.74
N LEU A 3 -9.23 25.13 25.05
CA LEU A 3 -8.98 24.84 25.56
C LEU A 3 -9.22 24.45 26.35
N HIS A 4 -9.67 23.91 26.73
CA HIS A 4 -9.82 23.67 27.56
C HIS A 4 -9.88 22.77 28.10
N LEU A 5 -10.29 21.71 28.47
CA LEU A 5 -10.05 21.07 29.05
C LEU A 5 -10.54 20.12 29.39
N ASN A 6 -11.50 17.92 30.55
CA ASN A 6 -11.66 18.23 29.43
C ASN A 6 -10.48 18.37 28.49
N HIS A 7 -10.79 18.54 27.29
CA HIS A 7 -9.74 18.61 26.31
C HIS A 7 -8.87 19.84 26.45
N LYS A 8 -9.33 20.81 27.21
CA LYS A 8 -8.50 21.95 27.55
C LYS A 8 -7.22 21.53 28.27
N ASP A 9 -7.33 20.42 29.00
CA ASP A 9 -6.21 19.92 29.78
C ASP A 9 -5.21 19.18 28.92
N LEU A 10 -5.54 18.91 27.66
CA LEU A 10 -4.60 18.29 26.74
C LEU A 10 -3.61 19.32 26.22
N LEU A 11 -2.34 18.97 26.23
CA LEU A 11 -1.33 19.81 25.64
C LEU A 11 -1.60 19.96 24.13
N PRO A 12 -1.33 21.12 23.56
CA PRO A 12 -1.52 21.31 22.11
C PRO A 12 -0.85 20.25 21.26
N GLU A 13 0.30 19.76 21.71
CA GLU A 13 1.03 18.71 21.03
C GLU A 13 0.27 17.41 21.00
N LYS A 14 -0.33 17.03 22.12
CA LYS A 14 -1.15 15.82 22.22
C LYS A 14 -2.39 15.92 21.34
N ARG A 15 -3.02 17.06 21.35
CA ARG A 15 -4.21 17.28 20.53
C ARG A 15 -3.89 17.15 19.06
N ARG A 16 -2.76 17.73 18.66
CA ARG A 16 -2.31 17.66 17.27
C ARG A 16 -2.01 16.22 16.86
N LEU A 17 -1.40 15.47 17.75
CA LEU A 17 -1.10 14.08 17.49
C LEU A 17 -2.38 13.26 17.29
N ILE A 18 -3.37 13.45 18.15
CA ILE A 18 -4.65 12.75 18.05
C ILE A 18 -5.34 13.11 16.73
N GLU A 19 -5.35 14.37 16.38
CA GLU A 19 -5.95 14.80 15.11
C GLU A 19 -5.22 14.21 13.91
N ASN A 20 -3.90 14.17 13.95
CA ASN A 20 -3.11 13.58 12.87
C ASN A 20 -3.40 12.09 12.72
N LEU A 21 -3.54 11.38 13.83
CA LEU A 21 -3.88 9.96 13.79
C LEU A 21 -5.26 9.75 13.18
N ARG A 22 -6.21 10.59 13.54
CA ARG A 22 -7.56 10.53 13.00
C ARG A 22 -7.55 10.79 11.50
N LEU A 23 -6.83 11.82 11.07
CA LEU A 23 -6.70 12.14 9.64
C LEU A 23 -6.07 11.00 8.86
N ARG A 24 -5.09 10.34 9.47
CA ARG A 24 -4.41 9.22 8.82
C ARG A 24 -5.35 8.03 8.63
N GLU A 25 -6.23 7.78 9.59
CA GLU A 25 -7.23 6.73 9.45
C GLU A 25 -8.22 7.08 8.35
N ASP A 26 -8.66 8.33 8.31
CA ASP A 26 -9.58 8.79 7.27
C ASP A 26 -8.96 8.70 5.88
N VAL A 27 -7.64 8.90 5.78
CA VAL A 27 -6.93 8.83 4.51
C VAL A 27 -7.08 7.44 3.87
N LEU A 28 -7.07 6.39 4.67
CA LEU A 28 -7.17 5.02 4.15
C LEU A 28 -8.62 4.56 3.93
N ALA A 29 -9.57 5.19 4.60
CA ALA A 29 -10.98 4.78 4.48
C ALA A 29 -11.45 4.93 3.04
N ASN A 30 -12.10 3.89 2.53
CA ASN A 30 -12.66 3.84 1.19
C ASN A 30 -11.62 3.89 0.05
N LYS A 31 -10.34 3.78 0.36
CA LYS A 31 -9.31 3.66 -0.67
C LYS A 31 -9.36 2.25 -1.24
N THR A 32 -8.99 2.12 -2.49
CA THR A 32 -8.97 0.84 -3.20
C THR A 32 -7.53 0.42 -3.44
N ILE A 33 -7.18 -0.73 -2.90
CA ILE A 33 -5.82 -1.28 -2.99
C ILE A 33 -5.85 -2.56 -3.82
N LEU A 34 -5.00 -2.61 -4.83
CA LEU A 34 -4.81 -3.83 -5.61
C LEU A 34 -3.70 -4.64 -4.95
N VAL A 35 -4.01 -5.85 -4.51
CA VAL A 35 -3.05 -6.73 -3.85
C VAL A 35 -2.68 -7.84 -4.83
N VAL A 36 -1.40 -7.91 -5.18
CA VAL A 36 -0.89 -8.89 -6.15
C VAL A 36 0.04 -9.86 -5.45
N ASP A 37 -0.34 -11.13 -5.41
CA ASP A 37 0.42 -12.19 -4.76
C ASP A 37 -0.08 -13.51 -5.31
N ASP A 38 0.82 -14.44 -5.61
CA ASP A 38 0.43 -15.75 -6.13
C ASP A 38 -0.02 -16.71 -5.02
N ASP A 39 0.19 -16.35 -3.76
CA ASP A 39 -0.25 -17.15 -2.62
C ASP A 39 -1.59 -16.63 -2.11
N VAL A 40 -2.65 -17.41 -2.34
CA VAL A 40 -4.01 -17.01 -1.94
C VAL A 40 -4.15 -16.81 -0.43
N ARG A 41 -3.31 -17.46 0.37
CA ARG A 41 -3.34 -17.28 1.82
C ARG A 41 -2.91 -15.87 2.21
N ASN A 42 -1.89 -15.35 1.52
CA ASN A 42 -1.44 -13.97 1.74
C ASN A 42 -2.51 -12.98 1.29
N LEU A 43 -3.15 -13.24 0.16
CA LEU A 43 -4.23 -12.40 -0.32
C LEU A 43 -5.37 -12.36 0.69
N PHE A 44 -5.75 -13.52 1.21
CA PHE A 44 -6.84 -13.60 2.19
C PHE A 44 -6.50 -12.83 3.47
N ALA A 45 -5.27 -13.01 3.96
CA ALA A 45 -4.84 -12.34 5.19
C ALA A 45 -4.87 -10.81 5.04
N LEU A 46 -4.37 -10.30 3.92
CA LEU A 46 -4.33 -8.86 3.69
C LEU A 46 -5.72 -8.29 3.45
N THR A 47 -6.56 -8.97 2.66
CA THR A 47 -7.92 -8.47 2.40
C THR A 47 -8.76 -8.46 3.68
N THR A 48 -8.60 -9.47 4.53
CA THR A 48 -9.31 -9.51 5.81
C THR A 48 -8.88 -8.33 6.70
N ALA A 49 -7.58 -8.07 6.76
CA ALA A 49 -7.08 -6.95 7.54
C ALA A 49 -7.59 -5.61 7.00
N PHE A 50 -7.62 -5.46 5.68
CA PHE A 50 -8.07 -4.23 5.05
C PHE A 50 -9.56 -3.98 5.31
N GLU A 51 -10.38 -5.02 5.29
CA GLU A 51 -11.81 -4.86 5.59
C GLU A 51 -12.06 -4.26 6.96
N ARG A 52 -11.23 -4.61 7.94
CA ARG A 52 -11.35 -4.07 9.29
C ARG A 52 -11.10 -2.57 9.35
N HIS A 53 -10.41 -2.03 8.35
CA HIS A 53 -10.07 -0.62 8.28
C HIS A 53 -10.86 0.12 7.20
N ASN A 54 -11.92 -0.49 6.69
CA ASN A 54 -12.75 0.08 5.63
C ASN A 54 -11.96 0.37 4.33
N ILE A 55 -10.94 -0.43 4.07
CA ILE A 55 -10.15 -0.34 2.86
C ILE A 55 -10.68 -1.38 1.88
N LYS A 56 -10.91 -0.96 0.65
CA LYS A 56 -11.36 -1.88 -0.40
C LYS A 56 -10.16 -2.59 -1.00
N ALA A 57 -10.28 -3.89 -1.19
CA ALA A 57 -9.19 -4.68 -1.76
C ALA A 57 -9.66 -5.37 -3.02
N ILE A 58 -8.83 -5.29 -4.05
CA ILE A 58 -8.97 -6.06 -5.28
C ILE A 58 -7.76 -6.98 -5.30
N THR A 59 -7.93 -8.24 -5.66
CA THR A 59 -6.83 -9.20 -5.64
C THR A 59 -6.46 -9.64 -7.06
N ALA A 60 -5.18 -9.92 -7.25
CA ALA A 60 -4.64 -10.51 -8.47
C ALA A 60 -3.64 -11.58 -8.07
N GLU A 61 -3.68 -12.73 -8.74
CA GLU A 61 -2.81 -13.85 -8.43
C GLU A 61 -1.59 -13.92 -9.35
N SER A 62 -1.48 -13.00 -10.28
CA SER A 62 -0.35 -12.94 -11.20
C SER A 62 -0.11 -11.51 -11.67
N GLY A 63 1.08 -11.28 -12.22
CA GLY A 63 1.40 -9.97 -12.78
C GLY A 63 0.49 -9.62 -13.95
N GLN A 64 0.20 -10.57 -14.81
CA GLN A 64 -0.66 -10.32 -15.97
C GLN A 64 -2.07 -9.95 -15.55
N GLU A 65 -2.60 -10.63 -14.53
CA GLU A 65 -3.92 -10.30 -14.00
C GLU A 65 -3.94 -8.89 -13.43
N ALA A 66 -2.87 -8.51 -12.72
CA ALA A 66 -2.76 -7.16 -12.17
C ALA A 66 -2.78 -6.11 -13.28
N ILE A 67 -2.05 -6.34 -14.35
CA ILE A 67 -2.00 -5.43 -15.49
C ILE A 67 -3.39 -5.30 -16.12
N ASN A 68 -4.07 -6.42 -16.29
CA ASN A 68 -5.42 -6.41 -16.86
C ASN A 68 -6.41 -5.63 -16.00
N ILE A 69 -6.35 -5.83 -14.69
CA ILE A 69 -7.22 -5.13 -13.74
C ILE A 69 -6.98 -3.63 -13.81
N LEU A 70 -5.72 -3.20 -13.83
CA LEU A 70 -5.38 -1.78 -13.91
C LEU A 70 -5.83 -1.18 -15.24
N GLY A 71 -5.82 -1.96 -16.30
CA GLY A 71 -6.30 -1.51 -17.61
C GLY A 71 -7.81 -1.25 -17.63
N GLU A 72 -8.55 -1.96 -16.80
CA GLU A 72 -10.01 -1.84 -16.76
C GLU A 72 -10.51 -0.94 -15.63
N ASN A 73 -9.76 -0.89 -14.53
CA ASN A 73 -10.19 -0.18 -13.32
C ASN A 73 -9.30 1.01 -13.05
N LEU A 74 -9.83 2.20 -13.29
CA LEU A 74 -9.09 3.44 -13.12
C LEU A 74 -9.09 3.97 -11.68
N ASN A 75 -9.79 3.29 -10.78
CA ASN A 75 -9.97 3.78 -9.41
C ASN A 75 -9.07 3.11 -8.37
N VAL A 76 -8.02 2.44 -8.81
CA VAL A 76 -7.05 1.87 -7.88
C VAL A 76 -6.15 2.97 -7.35
N ASP A 77 -6.07 3.06 -6.02
CA ASP A 77 -5.30 4.10 -5.34
C ASP A 77 -3.86 3.68 -5.03
N MET A 78 -3.61 2.39 -4.93
CA MET A 78 -2.29 1.86 -4.60
C MET A 78 -2.21 0.39 -4.98
N VAL A 79 -1.01 -0.08 -5.29
CA VAL A 79 -0.74 -1.50 -5.57
C VAL A 79 0.24 -2.04 -4.55
N LEU A 80 -0.06 -3.20 -4.00
CA LEU A 80 0.89 -4.00 -3.22
C LEU A 80 1.36 -5.12 -4.12
N MET A 81 2.63 -5.14 -4.45
CA MET A 81 3.19 -6.03 -5.46
C MET A 81 4.17 -7.02 -4.85
N ASP A 82 3.78 -8.29 -4.79
CA ASP A 82 4.72 -9.34 -4.40
C ASP A 82 5.79 -9.48 -5.48
N ILE A 83 7.04 -9.53 -5.06
CA ILE A 83 8.16 -9.62 -5.99
C ILE A 83 8.37 -11.06 -6.48
N MET A 84 8.20 -12.04 -5.59
CA MET A 84 8.47 -13.45 -5.90
C MET A 84 7.24 -14.15 -6.46
N MET A 85 7.03 -14.03 -7.75
CA MET A 85 5.93 -14.71 -8.43
C MET A 85 6.46 -15.49 -9.64
N PRO A 86 5.81 -16.62 -9.99
CA PRO A 86 6.21 -17.37 -11.18
C PRO A 86 5.87 -16.61 -12.47
N GLU A 87 6.55 -16.97 -13.54
CA GLU A 87 6.38 -16.42 -14.89
C GLU A 87 6.79 -14.95 -14.99
N MET A 88 5.97 -14.04 -14.50
CA MET A 88 6.27 -12.62 -14.50
C MET A 88 6.39 -12.17 -13.04
N ASP A 89 7.62 -11.88 -12.59
CA ASP A 89 7.82 -11.46 -11.20
C ASP A 89 7.36 -10.02 -10.98
N GLY A 90 7.44 -9.57 -9.73
CA GLY A 90 6.97 -8.24 -9.36
C GLY A 90 7.77 -7.11 -9.97
N TYR A 91 9.07 -7.31 -10.23
CA TYR A 91 9.89 -6.29 -10.89
C TYR A 91 9.40 -6.06 -12.31
N GLU A 92 9.24 -7.13 -13.05
CA GLU A 92 8.78 -7.06 -14.44
C GLU A 92 7.38 -6.50 -14.53
N THR A 93 6.51 -6.94 -13.63
CA THR A 93 5.12 -6.43 -13.57
C THR A 93 5.10 -4.93 -13.32
N THR A 94 5.89 -4.48 -12.35
CA THR A 94 5.98 -3.05 -12.01
C THR A 94 6.46 -2.24 -13.21
N GLN A 95 7.50 -2.73 -13.90
CA GLN A 95 8.02 -2.05 -15.09
C GLN A 95 6.95 -1.94 -16.17
N LYS A 96 6.19 -3.00 -16.39
CA LYS A 96 5.13 -2.99 -17.40
C LYS A 96 4.01 -2.04 -17.03
N ILE A 97 3.63 -2.00 -15.75
CA ILE A 97 2.61 -1.06 -15.29
C ILE A 97 3.07 0.37 -15.56
N ARG A 98 4.31 0.70 -15.25
CA ARG A 98 4.84 2.05 -15.46
C ARG A 98 4.88 2.44 -16.92
N ARG A 99 5.12 1.49 -17.82
CA ARG A 99 5.17 1.75 -19.26
C ARG A 99 3.78 1.86 -19.88
N GLU A 100 2.87 0.97 -19.47
CA GLU A 100 1.56 0.89 -20.10
C GLU A 100 0.55 1.86 -19.50
N HIS A 101 0.69 2.16 -18.22
CA HIS A 101 -0.18 3.10 -17.55
C HIS A 101 0.51 4.45 -17.45
N LYS A 102 -0.08 5.42 -18.09
CA LYS A 102 0.46 6.77 -18.10
C LYS A 102 0.38 7.44 -16.73
N ASN A 103 -0.27 6.78 -15.77
CA ASN A 103 -0.36 7.31 -14.42
C ASN A 103 0.89 6.95 -13.64
N SER A 104 1.93 7.77 -13.82
CA SER A 104 3.21 7.57 -13.16
C SER A 104 3.14 7.83 -11.65
N ASN A 105 2.02 8.35 -11.17
CA ASN A 105 1.86 8.69 -9.75
C ASN A 105 1.21 7.59 -8.93
N LEU A 106 0.81 6.48 -9.56
CA LEU A 106 0.22 5.37 -8.82
C LEU A 106 1.25 4.77 -7.86
N PRO A 107 1.02 4.83 -6.54
CA PRO A 107 1.96 4.21 -5.61
C PRO A 107 1.97 2.69 -5.78
N ILE A 108 3.15 2.12 -5.91
CA ILE A 108 3.35 0.67 -5.95
C ILE A 108 4.33 0.33 -4.85
N ILE A 109 3.87 -0.46 -3.89
CA ILE A 109 4.70 -0.90 -2.77
C ILE A 109 5.12 -2.32 -3.05
N ALA A 110 6.41 -2.54 -3.20
CA ALA A 110 6.96 -3.88 -3.42
C ALA A 110 6.96 -4.65 -2.10
N VAL A 111 6.54 -5.92 -2.15
CA VAL A 111 6.58 -6.80 -0.99
C VAL A 111 7.63 -7.85 -1.26
N THR A 112 8.71 -7.82 -0.51
CA THR A 112 9.87 -8.67 -0.77
C THR A 112 10.25 -9.50 0.44
N ALA A 113 10.78 -10.70 0.19
CA ALA A 113 11.27 -11.57 1.28
C ALA A 113 12.65 -11.16 1.75
N LYS A 114 13.33 -10.30 1.02
CA LYS A 114 14.72 -9.93 1.31
C LYS A 114 14.84 -8.44 1.56
N ALA A 115 15.61 -8.11 2.60
CA ALA A 115 15.83 -6.72 3.02
C ALA A 115 17.24 -6.24 2.69
N MET A 116 17.94 -6.90 1.79
CA MET A 116 19.30 -6.51 1.45
C MET A 116 19.31 -5.27 0.57
N LYS A 117 20.38 -4.49 0.68
CA LYS A 117 20.50 -3.22 -0.03
C LYS A 117 20.25 -3.35 -1.53
N GLY A 118 20.78 -4.40 -2.16
CA GLY A 118 20.58 -4.61 -3.59
C GLY A 118 19.14 -4.86 -3.98
N ASP A 119 18.38 -5.52 -3.12
CA ASP A 119 16.96 -5.80 -3.38
C ASP A 119 16.13 -4.53 -3.34
N ARG A 120 16.44 -3.65 -2.40
CA ARG A 120 15.77 -2.36 -2.31
C ARG A 120 15.98 -1.54 -3.58
N GLU A 121 17.22 -1.49 -4.04
CA GLU A 121 17.56 -0.74 -5.24
C GLU A 121 16.83 -1.30 -6.45
N LYS A 122 16.72 -2.62 -6.57
CA LYS A 122 15.99 -3.27 -7.65
C LYS A 122 14.52 -2.88 -7.66
N CYS A 123 13.90 -2.83 -6.49
CA CYS A 123 12.49 -2.42 -6.37
C CYS A 123 12.30 -1.01 -6.91
N ILE A 124 13.13 -0.10 -6.48
CA ILE A 124 13.01 1.32 -6.88
C ILE A 124 13.33 1.49 -8.37
N GLU A 125 14.36 0.82 -8.87
CA GLU A 125 14.72 0.87 -10.29
C GLU A 125 13.61 0.33 -11.19
N ALA A 126 12.87 -0.67 -10.70
CA ALA A 126 11.74 -1.23 -11.45
C ALA A 126 10.56 -0.27 -11.50
N GLY A 127 10.55 0.76 -10.65
CA GLY A 127 9.48 1.74 -10.63
C GLY A 127 8.61 1.69 -9.39
N ALA A 128 8.97 0.87 -8.39
CA ALA A 128 8.22 0.84 -7.14
C ALA A 128 8.41 2.15 -6.39
N SER A 129 7.36 2.56 -5.70
CA SER A 129 7.39 3.78 -4.89
C SER A 129 8.11 3.55 -3.57
N ASP A 130 7.96 2.34 -3.03
CA ASP A 130 8.55 1.97 -1.75
C ASP A 130 8.56 0.44 -1.67
N TYR A 131 9.01 -0.09 -0.57
CA TYR A 131 9.03 -1.54 -0.35
C TYR A 131 8.76 -1.88 1.11
N ILE A 132 8.33 -3.11 1.34
CA ILE A 132 8.16 -3.66 2.68
C ILE A 132 8.61 -5.11 2.64
N THR A 133 9.19 -5.60 3.73
CA THR A 133 9.71 -6.96 3.79
C THR A 133 8.72 -7.91 4.44
N LYS A 134 8.73 -9.17 3.98
CA LYS A 134 7.95 -10.23 4.62
C LYS A 134 8.65 -10.73 5.87
N PRO A 135 7.93 -11.15 6.89
CA PRO A 135 6.47 -11.19 6.98
C PRO A 135 5.87 -9.79 7.12
N VAL A 136 4.79 -9.54 6.41
CA VAL A 136 4.15 -8.23 6.43
C VAL A 136 3.43 -8.04 7.76
N LYS A 137 3.81 -6.98 8.46
CA LYS A 137 3.13 -6.59 9.70
C LYS A 137 2.11 -5.53 9.34
N ILE A 138 0.85 -5.80 9.67
CA ILE A 138 -0.26 -4.93 9.25
C ILE A 138 -0.06 -3.48 9.71
N ASP A 139 0.36 -3.27 10.95
CA ASP A 139 0.56 -1.92 11.47
C ASP A 139 1.60 -1.15 10.67
N GLN A 140 2.70 -1.81 10.30
CA GLN A 140 3.75 -1.20 9.50
C GLN A 140 3.26 -0.90 8.09
N LEU A 141 2.52 -1.85 7.51
CA LEU A 141 1.97 -1.67 6.17
C LEU A 141 1.00 -0.51 6.12
N LEU A 142 0.07 -0.43 7.08
CA LEU A 142 -0.89 0.66 7.12
C LEU A 142 -0.20 2.01 7.28
N SER A 143 0.84 2.08 8.10
CA SER A 143 1.62 3.31 8.27
C SER A 143 2.26 3.74 6.96
N LEU A 144 2.85 2.78 6.25
CA LEU A 144 3.49 3.07 4.97
C LEU A 144 2.46 3.52 3.92
N MET A 145 1.31 2.87 3.90
CA MET A 145 0.22 3.24 2.99
C MET A 145 -0.25 4.68 3.25
N ARG A 146 -0.35 5.06 4.52
CA ARG A 146 -0.76 6.41 4.87
C ARG A 146 0.22 7.46 4.34
N VAL A 147 1.52 7.14 4.40
CA VAL A 147 2.55 8.05 3.88
C VAL A 147 2.32 8.33 2.39
N TRP A 148 2.01 7.29 1.62
CA TRP A 148 1.88 7.41 0.17
C TRP A 148 0.52 7.90 -0.28
N LEU A 149 -0.52 7.71 0.53
CA LEU A 149 -1.88 8.12 0.16
C LEU A 149 -2.31 9.43 0.78
N TYR A 150 -1.56 9.93 1.74
CA TYR A 150 -1.85 11.22 2.38
C TYR A 150 -1.44 12.37 1.46
N LYS A 151 -2.38 13.24 1.18
CA LYS A 151 -2.09 14.42 0.35
C LYS A 151 -2.73 15.65 0.92
#